data_06d3cd16705efda1343a2cc9a22ee2f1
#
_entry.id   06d3cd16705efda1343a2cc9a22ee2f1
#
_cell.length_a   1.000
_cell.length_b   1.000
_cell.length_c   1.000
_cell.angle_alpha   90.00
_cell.angle_beta   90.00
_cell.angle_gamma   90.00
#
_symmetry.space_group_name_H-M   'P 1'
#
loop_
_entity.id
_entity.type
_entity.pdbx_description
1 polymer ?
#
loop_
_entity_poly.entity_id
_entity_poly.type
_entity_poly.pdbx_seq_one_letter_code
_entity_poly.pdbx_strand_id
1 'polypeptide(L)'
;MKKTRKVLSIVTVVVLVLYFSSMAVLYGNMKDTVKANIYDEASTLAEEFNNNSYENLEHFVSVTNQSLPMYPTKYYVYDETGENLLAQTSNQIMFQYGPLLKYGIVNLDEYLSEKQIEQLAQMDNKYSSNYSTFKYAIDGDKVIPCSLVYRILPDGTDGESFNFTNTKPTGEISCISKYFEMDLYKAHSTDFQKKDYDFIDKKFKDGKVPKAECKENKSDPWGSAIDYTDEVFIENGRYIVKQVRVVGTEDENAYYVITYTAANLFKNVIEDFRFTRWTTGLSCVFTVALAISLAVSYSIVKKEQMKYARYSFSNAAAHELKTPLAIIQNRCELVMEKVNEDKNDEYVKSIYEESIRMNKLVKNLLQYNSLTMNTDIDKKACDLDRIVKKEIEKYRPFAASKDVGIENLAVEKCSV
;
A
#
# COMPACT_ATOMS: atom_id res chain seq x y z
N MET A 1 32.20 -18.08 13.92
CA MET A 1 31.27 -16.99 14.25
C MET A 1 31.29 -15.82 13.25
N LYS A 2 32.40 -15.15 12.95
CA LYS A 2 32.41 -14.04 11.95
C LYS A 2 31.95 -14.46 10.55
N LYS A 3 32.32 -15.64 10.07
CA LYS A 3 31.99 -16.14 8.72
C LYS A 3 30.51 -16.46 8.57
N THR A 4 29.87 -17.06 9.57
CA THR A 4 28.44 -17.41 9.59
C THR A 4 27.56 -16.16 9.66
N ARG A 5 27.96 -15.15 10.48
CA ARG A 5 27.25 -13.85 10.53
C ARG A 5 27.31 -13.11 9.19
N LYS A 6 28.45 -13.17 8.47
CA LYS A 6 28.58 -12.59 7.15
C LYS A 6 27.65 -13.26 6.12
N VAL A 7 27.60 -14.61 6.12
CA VAL A 7 26.71 -15.34 5.22
C VAL A 7 25.25 -15.00 5.49
N LEU A 8 24.85 -14.93 6.76
CA LEU A 8 23.51 -14.52 7.16
C LEU A 8 23.16 -13.13 6.67
N SER A 9 24.04 -12.16 6.91
CA SER A 9 23.86 -10.78 6.42
C SER A 9 23.68 -10.73 4.90
N ILE A 10 24.45 -11.51 4.15
CA ILE A 10 24.36 -11.58 2.69
C ILE A 10 22.99 -12.16 2.28
N VAL A 11 22.52 -13.24 2.89
CA VAL A 11 21.21 -13.85 2.57
C VAL A 11 20.08 -12.86 2.83
N THR A 12 20.11 -12.16 3.96
CA THR A 12 19.09 -11.14 4.27
C THR A 12 19.08 -10.01 3.24
N VAL A 13 20.27 -9.52 2.85
CA VAL A 13 20.39 -8.47 1.83
C VAL A 13 19.85 -8.96 0.48
N VAL A 14 20.16 -10.18 0.07
CA VAL A 14 19.65 -10.77 -1.19
C VAL A 14 18.13 -10.86 -1.18
N VAL A 15 17.52 -11.31 -0.07
CA VAL A 15 16.06 -11.37 0.06
C VAL A 15 15.43 -9.99 -0.06
N LEU A 16 16.01 -8.97 0.59
CA LEU A 16 15.53 -7.59 0.49
C LEU A 16 15.66 -7.03 -0.94
N VAL A 17 16.79 -7.27 -1.60
CA VAL A 17 16.99 -6.84 -2.99
C VAL A 17 15.95 -7.49 -3.92
N LEU A 18 15.70 -8.77 -3.76
CA LEU A 18 14.67 -9.47 -4.55
C LEU A 18 13.26 -8.91 -4.28
N TYR A 19 12.94 -8.59 -3.03
CA TYR A 19 11.66 -7.95 -2.68
C TYR A 19 11.49 -6.61 -3.38
N PHE A 20 12.46 -5.69 -3.23
CA PHE A 20 12.37 -4.36 -3.86
C PHE A 20 12.39 -4.43 -5.38
N SER A 21 13.15 -5.36 -5.97
CA SER A 21 13.13 -5.58 -7.42
C SER A 21 11.77 -6.07 -7.90
N SER A 22 11.15 -7.00 -7.20
CA SER A 22 9.81 -7.51 -7.52
C SER A 22 8.75 -6.41 -7.40
N MET A 23 8.86 -5.56 -6.37
CA MET A 23 7.97 -4.41 -6.19
C MET A 23 8.14 -3.38 -7.33
N ALA A 24 9.36 -3.12 -7.75
CA ALA A 24 9.63 -2.21 -8.86
C ALA A 24 9.05 -2.72 -10.19
N VAL A 25 9.18 -4.01 -10.47
CA VAL A 25 8.59 -4.66 -11.66
C VAL A 25 7.06 -4.60 -11.59
N LEU A 26 6.47 -4.93 -10.43
CA LEU A 26 5.01 -4.86 -10.25
C LEU A 26 4.50 -3.44 -10.48
N TYR A 27 5.16 -2.43 -9.90
CA TYR A 27 4.82 -1.03 -10.11
C TYR A 27 4.92 -0.63 -11.59
N GLY A 28 5.98 -1.05 -12.29
CA GLY A 28 6.15 -0.78 -13.72
C GLY A 28 5.01 -1.35 -14.57
N ASN A 29 4.67 -2.61 -14.36
CA ASN A 29 3.58 -3.28 -15.08
C ASN A 29 2.23 -2.61 -14.80
N MET A 30 1.95 -2.25 -13.53
CA MET A 30 0.71 -1.57 -13.18
C MET A 30 0.64 -0.16 -13.76
N LYS A 31 1.76 0.56 -13.78
CA LYS A 31 1.86 1.88 -14.43
C LYS A 31 1.50 1.81 -15.91
N ASP A 32 1.99 0.78 -16.62
CA ASP A 32 1.69 0.62 -18.05
C ASP A 32 0.22 0.20 -18.26
N THR A 33 -0.35 -0.61 -17.37
CA THR A 33 -1.78 -0.92 -17.37
C THR A 33 -2.64 0.32 -17.15
N VAL A 34 -2.28 1.17 -16.17
CA VAL A 34 -3.01 2.42 -15.90
C VAL A 34 -2.94 3.36 -17.12
N LYS A 35 -1.79 3.49 -17.77
CA LYS A 35 -1.67 4.29 -19.00
C LYS A 35 -2.58 3.76 -20.11
N ALA A 36 -2.59 2.44 -20.31
CA ALA A 36 -3.46 1.82 -21.30
C ALA A 36 -4.93 2.11 -20.99
N ASN A 37 -5.37 1.96 -19.76
CA ASN A 37 -6.75 2.25 -19.35
C ASN A 37 -7.14 3.71 -19.60
N ILE A 38 -6.23 4.67 -19.26
CA ILE A 38 -6.48 6.10 -19.50
C ILE A 38 -6.62 6.38 -21.00
N TYR A 39 -5.75 5.78 -21.81
CA TYR A 39 -5.78 5.95 -23.27
C TYR A 39 -7.04 5.33 -23.87
N ASP A 40 -7.37 4.10 -23.48
CA ASP A 40 -8.54 3.38 -23.98
C ASP A 40 -9.84 4.13 -23.65
N GLU A 41 -9.95 4.66 -22.43
CA GLU A 41 -11.13 5.42 -22.01
C GLU A 41 -11.25 6.76 -22.74
N ALA A 42 -10.12 7.47 -22.91
CA ALA A 42 -10.09 8.69 -23.74
C ALA A 42 -10.44 8.39 -25.20
N SER A 43 -9.93 7.28 -25.76
CA SER A 43 -10.22 6.88 -27.15
C SER A 43 -11.67 6.48 -27.35
N THR A 44 -12.27 5.80 -26.36
CA THR A 44 -13.69 5.44 -26.40
C THR A 44 -14.57 6.68 -26.47
N LEU A 45 -14.29 7.72 -25.66
CA LEU A 45 -15.00 8.99 -25.74
C LEU A 45 -14.86 9.65 -27.12
N ALA A 46 -13.65 9.64 -27.68
CA ALA A 46 -13.41 10.22 -29.02
C ALA A 46 -14.10 9.44 -30.13
N GLU A 47 -14.26 8.13 -30.01
CA GLU A 47 -15.03 7.29 -30.94
C GLU A 47 -16.53 7.58 -30.84
N GLU A 48 -17.05 7.80 -29.61
CA GLU A 48 -18.45 8.19 -29.42
C GLU A 48 -18.80 9.48 -30.15
N PHE A 49 -17.88 10.45 -30.22
CA PHE A 49 -18.08 11.69 -30.97
C PHE A 49 -18.30 11.45 -32.47
N ASN A 50 -17.69 10.42 -33.02
CA ASN A 50 -17.80 10.09 -34.44
C ASN A 50 -19.01 9.21 -34.77
N ASN A 51 -19.44 8.40 -33.82
CA ASN A 51 -20.45 7.37 -34.04
C ASN A 51 -21.89 7.86 -33.79
N ASN A 52 -22.04 8.98 -33.11
CA ASN A 52 -23.35 9.54 -32.78
C ASN A 52 -23.73 10.64 -33.76
N SER A 53 -25.03 10.73 -34.11
CA SER A 53 -25.61 11.85 -34.84
C SER A 53 -26.06 12.90 -33.83
N TYR A 54 -25.69 14.13 -34.08
CA TYR A 54 -26.04 15.27 -33.24
C TYR A 54 -26.90 16.25 -34.03
N GLU A 55 -28.06 16.65 -33.50
CA GLU A 55 -28.95 17.60 -34.14
C GLU A 55 -28.27 18.97 -34.28
N ASN A 56 -27.57 19.40 -33.24
CA ASN A 56 -26.91 20.71 -33.17
C ASN A 56 -25.81 20.69 -32.08
N LEU A 57 -25.10 21.80 -31.89
CA LEU A 57 -24.06 21.96 -30.87
C LEU A 57 -24.56 21.70 -29.47
N GLU A 58 -25.78 22.15 -29.13
CA GLU A 58 -26.34 21.97 -27.77
C GLU A 58 -26.59 20.51 -27.47
N HIS A 59 -27.11 19.75 -28.42
CA HIS A 59 -27.30 18.31 -28.32
C HIS A 59 -25.93 17.60 -28.12
N PHE A 60 -24.92 17.98 -28.92
CA PHE A 60 -23.56 17.46 -28.79
C PHE A 60 -23.00 17.70 -27.36
N VAL A 61 -23.07 18.94 -26.85
CA VAL A 61 -22.58 19.30 -25.53
C VAL A 61 -23.29 18.52 -24.44
N SER A 62 -24.61 18.34 -24.59
CA SER A 62 -25.45 17.57 -23.65
C SER A 62 -25.00 16.11 -23.56
N VAL A 63 -24.84 15.44 -24.68
CA VAL A 63 -24.45 14.03 -24.73
C VAL A 63 -23.01 13.85 -24.23
N THR A 64 -22.11 14.73 -24.63
CA THR A 64 -20.69 14.65 -24.30
C THR A 64 -20.44 14.75 -22.79
N ASN A 65 -21.11 15.63 -22.08
CA ASN A 65 -20.94 15.74 -20.64
C ASN A 65 -21.39 14.47 -19.89
N GLN A 66 -22.39 13.76 -20.39
CA GLN A 66 -22.85 12.51 -19.79
C GLN A 66 -21.87 11.35 -19.99
N SER A 67 -21.09 11.41 -21.07
CA SER A 67 -20.16 10.35 -21.48
C SER A 67 -18.74 10.58 -20.98
N LEU A 68 -18.49 11.56 -20.12
CA LEU A 68 -17.12 11.83 -19.63
C LEU A 68 -16.52 10.61 -18.93
N PRO A 69 -15.27 10.27 -19.27
CA PRO A 69 -14.59 9.12 -18.69
C PRO A 69 -14.32 9.28 -17.20
N MET A 70 -14.04 8.15 -16.53
CA MET A 70 -13.73 8.10 -15.08
C MET A 70 -12.47 8.91 -14.72
N TYR A 71 -11.55 9.06 -15.67
CA TYR A 71 -10.39 9.91 -15.47
C TYR A 71 -10.73 11.37 -15.76
N PRO A 72 -10.11 12.33 -15.03
CA PRO A 72 -10.30 13.76 -15.26
C PRO A 72 -10.12 14.15 -16.73
N THR A 73 -11.22 14.47 -17.36
CA THR A 73 -11.28 14.79 -18.79
C THR A 73 -12.03 16.10 -19.00
N LYS A 74 -11.49 16.93 -19.85
CA LYS A 74 -12.18 18.13 -20.33
C LYS A 74 -12.17 18.16 -21.85
N TYR A 75 -13.26 18.64 -22.41
CA TYR A 75 -13.36 18.94 -23.83
C TYR A 75 -13.51 20.43 -24.04
N TYR A 76 -13.08 20.86 -25.22
CA TYR A 76 -13.19 22.21 -25.73
C TYR A 76 -13.69 22.14 -27.18
N VAL A 77 -14.79 22.82 -27.48
CA VAL A 77 -15.42 22.83 -28.79
C VAL A 77 -15.16 24.16 -29.46
N TYR A 78 -14.59 24.12 -30.63
CA TYR A 78 -14.31 25.30 -31.45
C TYR A 78 -15.11 25.27 -32.71
N ASP A 79 -15.32 26.46 -33.32
CA ASP A 79 -15.94 26.60 -34.64
C ASP A 79 -15.11 25.92 -35.74
N GLU A 80 -15.64 25.90 -36.95
CA GLU A 80 -14.99 25.36 -38.15
C GLU A 80 -13.63 25.99 -38.46
N THR A 81 -13.36 27.19 -37.95
CA THR A 81 -12.07 27.88 -38.12
C THR A 81 -11.06 27.44 -37.05
N GLY A 82 -11.47 26.83 -35.95
CA GLY A 82 -10.66 26.48 -34.81
C GLY A 82 -10.19 27.68 -33.98
N GLU A 83 -10.75 28.89 -34.21
CA GLU A 83 -10.34 30.13 -33.56
C GLU A 83 -11.27 30.53 -32.39
N ASN A 84 -12.57 30.25 -32.52
CA ASN A 84 -13.56 30.65 -31.51
C ASN A 84 -14.00 29.46 -30.68
N LEU A 85 -13.81 29.57 -29.36
CA LEU A 85 -14.31 28.59 -28.38
C LEU A 85 -15.84 28.78 -28.27
N LEU A 86 -16.60 27.73 -28.59
CA LEU A 86 -18.06 27.71 -28.55
C LEU A 86 -18.59 27.07 -27.28
N ALA A 87 -17.96 25.98 -26.84
CA ALA A 87 -18.36 25.25 -25.67
C ALA A 87 -17.16 24.56 -24.98
N GLN A 88 -17.31 24.24 -23.71
CA GLN A 88 -16.33 23.46 -22.95
C GLN A 88 -17.01 22.72 -21.82
N THR A 89 -16.35 21.70 -21.26
CA THR A 89 -16.80 21.05 -20.03
C THR A 89 -17.06 22.09 -18.94
N SER A 90 -18.26 22.11 -18.42
CA SER A 90 -18.72 23.05 -17.41
C SER A 90 -19.67 22.37 -16.43
N ASN A 91 -19.89 22.97 -15.26
CA ASN A 91 -20.97 22.59 -14.39
C ASN A 91 -22.29 23.04 -15.04
N GLN A 92 -23.22 22.11 -15.25
CA GLN A 92 -24.42 22.43 -16.02
C GLN A 92 -25.67 21.74 -15.50
N ILE A 93 -26.82 22.30 -15.86
CA ILE A 93 -28.13 21.69 -15.75
C ILE A 93 -28.67 21.50 -17.15
N MET A 94 -29.12 20.30 -17.45
CA MET A 94 -29.78 19.93 -18.68
C MET A 94 -31.22 19.51 -18.41
N PHE A 95 -32.15 19.96 -19.24
CA PHE A 95 -33.55 19.61 -19.05
C PHE A 95 -34.33 19.81 -20.32
N GLN A 96 -35.46 19.11 -20.43
CA GLN A 96 -36.40 19.31 -21.52
C GLN A 96 -37.53 20.23 -21.07
N TYR A 97 -37.88 21.20 -21.93
CA TYR A 97 -38.95 22.14 -21.67
C TYR A 97 -39.84 22.40 -22.88
N GLY A 98 -41.03 22.94 -22.61
CA GLY A 98 -42.00 23.29 -23.61
C GLY A 98 -42.72 22.13 -24.27
N PRO A 99 -43.71 22.40 -25.17
CA PRO A 99 -44.53 21.36 -25.77
C PRO A 99 -43.79 20.51 -26.81
N LEU A 100 -42.69 21.00 -27.37
CA LEU A 100 -41.85 20.33 -28.38
C LEU A 100 -40.64 19.62 -27.74
N LEU A 101 -40.61 19.53 -26.40
CA LEU A 101 -39.51 18.90 -25.65
C LEU A 101 -38.13 19.41 -26.07
N LYS A 102 -37.98 20.74 -26.24
CA LYS A 102 -36.68 21.34 -26.51
C LYS A 102 -35.71 21.13 -25.38
N TYR A 103 -34.46 20.87 -25.70
CA TYR A 103 -33.38 20.82 -24.71
C TYR A 103 -33.00 22.22 -24.26
N GLY A 104 -32.88 22.43 -22.98
CA GLY A 104 -32.30 23.60 -22.34
C GLY A 104 -31.04 23.21 -21.62
N ILE A 105 -29.96 23.96 -21.82
CA ILE A 105 -28.69 23.82 -21.12
C ILE A 105 -28.41 25.11 -20.39
N VAL A 106 -28.06 24.99 -19.11
CA VAL A 106 -27.66 26.11 -18.25
C VAL A 106 -26.26 25.87 -17.77
N ASN A 107 -25.30 26.69 -18.19
CA ASN A 107 -23.96 26.68 -17.63
C ASN A 107 -23.97 27.35 -16.24
N LEU A 108 -23.77 26.57 -15.18
CA LEU A 108 -23.80 27.06 -13.80
C LEU A 108 -22.58 27.92 -13.45
N ASP A 109 -21.46 27.77 -14.15
CA ASP A 109 -20.25 28.56 -13.93
C ASP A 109 -20.45 30.05 -14.25
N GLU A 110 -21.50 30.40 -15.04
CA GLU A 110 -21.90 31.78 -15.31
C GLU A 110 -22.65 32.44 -14.14
N TYR A 111 -23.28 31.65 -13.30
CA TYR A 111 -24.18 32.13 -12.23
C TYR A 111 -23.65 31.88 -10.83
N LEU A 112 -22.74 30.93 -10.63
CA LEU A 112 -22.26 30.49 -9.34
C LEU A 112 -20.75 30.64 -9.20
N SER A 113 -20.31 31.05 -8.02
CA SER A 113 -18.91 30.98 -7.64
C SER A 113 -18.52 29.55 -7.27
N GLU A 114 -17.23 29.21 -7.29
CA GLU A 114 -16.72 27.89 -6.89
C GLU A 114 -17.25 27.43 -5.53
N LYS A 115 -17.31 28.34 -4.56
CA LYS A 115 -17.86 28.05 -3.22
C LYS A 115 -19.34 27.66 -3.25
N GLN A 116 -20.12 28.29 -4.11
CA GLN A 116 -21.55 27.98 -4.27
C GLN A 116 -21.74 26.66 -5.01
N ILE A 117 -20.86 26.33 -5.96
CA ILE A 117 -20.85 25.02 -6.61
C ILE A 117 -20.49 23.91 -5.61
N GLU A 118 -19.52 24.14 -4.70
CA GLU A 118 -19.22 23.20 -3.63
C GLU A 118 -20.43 23.00 -2.68
N GLN A 119 -21.14 24.07 -2.34
CA GLN A 119 -22.36 23.97 -1.53
C GLN A 119 -23.46 23.19 -2.26
N LEU A 120 -23.64 23.44 -3.54
CA LEU A 120 -24.60 22.72 -4.39
C LEU A 120 -24.23 21.23 -4.45
N ALA A 121 -22.95 20.89 -4.62
CA ALA A 121 -22.46 19.52 -4.63
C ALA A 121 -22.67 18.79 -3.28
N GLN A 122 -22.50 19.51 -2.16
CA GLN A 122 -22.79 18.94 -0.84
C GLN A 122 -24.28 18.64 -0.67
N MET A 123 -25.16 19.52 -1.16
CA MET A 123 -26.60 19.27 -1.15
C MET A 123 -26.96 18.12 -2.10
N ASP A 124 -26.37 18.06 -3.27
CA ASP A 124 -26.57 16.99 -4.22
C ASP A 124 -26.23 15.61 -3.64
N ASN A 125 -25.08 15.48 -3.00
CA ASN A 125 -24.67 14.29 -2.26
C ASN A 125 -25.64 13.95 -1.10
N LYS A 126 -26.07 14.96 -0.33
CA LYS A 126 -27.02 14.79 0.79
C LYS A 126 -28.34 14.18 0.36
N TYR A 127 -28.84 14.57 -0.79
CA TYR A 127 -30.11 14.11 -1.35
C TYR A 127 -29.95 13.01 -2.41
N SER A 128 -28.74 12.51 -2.61
CA SER A 128 -28.40 11.45 -3.60
C SER A 128 -28.91 11.78 -5.00
N SER A 129 -28.69 13.02 -5.44
CA SER A 129 -29.12 13.53 -6.75
C SER A 129 -30.62 13.35 -7.03
N ASN A 130 -31.47 13.42 -5.99
CA ASN A 130 -32.92 13.35 -6.14
C ASN A 130 -33.53 14.74 -6.17
N TYR A 131 -34.12 15.11 -7.29
CA TYR A 131 -34.69 16.41 -7.55
C TYR A 131 -36.22 16.35 -7.63
N SER A 132 -36.90 17.40 -7.13
CA SER A 132 -38.35 17.56 -7.20
C SER A 132 -38.73 18.51 -8.34
N THR A 133 -38.29 19.76 -8.26
CA THR A 133 -38.72 20.83 -9.15
C THR A 133 -37.54 21.78 -9.48
N PHE A 134 -37.36 22.06 -10.76
CA PHE A 134 -36.45 23.12 -11.23
C PHE A 134 -37.23 24.30 -11.74
N LYS A 135 -36.91 25.51 -11.23
CA LYS A 135 -37.52 26.78 -11.65
C LYS A 135 -36.53 27.59 -12.44
N TYR A 136 -37.00 28.14 -13.54
CA TYR A 136 -36.17 28.90 -14.47
C TYR A 136 -36.91 30.16 -14.98
N ALA A 137 -36.16 31.11 -15.51
CA ALA A 137 -36.70 32.24 -16.28
C ALA A 137 -36.14 32.19 -17.71
N ILE A 138 -36.89 32.76 -18.67
CA ILE A 138 -36.46 32.90 -20.07
C ILE A 138 -36.26 34.38 -20.34
N ASP A 139 -35.05 34.71 -20.84
CA ASP A 139 -34.72 36.07 -21.31
C ASP A 139 -34.13 35.99 -22.72
N GLY A 140 -34.97 36.28 -23.69
CA GLY A 140 -34.65 36.04 -25.11
C GLY A 140 -34.47 34.54 -25.37
N ASP A 141 -33.28 34.14 -25.84
CA ASP A 141 -32.91 32.75 -26.08
C ASP A 141 -32.18 32.09 -24.90
N LYS A 142 -31.91 32.88 -23.85
CA LYS A 142 -31.20 32.37 -22.68
C LYS A 142 -32.15 31.85 -21.61
N VAL A 143 -31.80 30.71 -21.03
CA VAL A 143 -32.46 30.18 -19.81
C VAL A 143 -31.65 30.57 -18.58
N ILE A 144 -32.31 31.22 -17.65
CA ILE A 144 -31.70 31.65 -16.38
C ILE A 144 -32.15 30.72 -15.26
N PRO A 145 -31.25 30.04 -14.53
CA PRO A 145 -31.64 29.19 -13.44
C PRO A 145 -32.11 30.03 -12.25
N CYS A 146 -33.25 29.67 -11.65
CA CYS A 146 -33.78 30.37 -10.50
C CYS A 146 -33.59 29.55 -9.22
N SER A 147 -34.18 28.36 -9.13
CA SER A 147 -34.01 27.49 -7.97
C SER A 147 -34.20 26.02 -8.32
N LEU A 148 -33.58 25.15 -7.53
CA LEU A 148 -33.72 23.70 -7.56
C LEU A 148 -34.23 23.22 -6.21
N VAL A 149 -35.29 22.43 -6.18
CA VAL A 149 -35.83 21.81 -4.99
C VAL A 149 -35.41 20.34 -4.98
N TYR A 150 -34.80 19.91 -3.89
CA TYR A 150 -34.42 18.52 -3.70
C TYR A 150 -35.59 17.71 -3.14
N ARG A 151 -35.58 16.41 -3.39
CA ARG A 151 -36.61 15.48 -2.94
C ARG A 151 -36.07 14.58 -1.83
N ILE A 152 -36.86 14.39 -0.76
CA ILE A 152 -36.53 13.46 0.32
C ILE A 152 -37.07 12.07 -0.02
N LEU A 153 -36.21 11.06 0.04
CA LEU A 153 -36.60 9.67 -0.12
C LEU A 153 -36.67 8.99 1.26
N PRO A 154 -37.58 8.04 1.49
CA PRO A 154 -38.47 7.41 0.52
C PRO A 154 -39.86 8.05 0.39
N ASP A 155 -40.23 9.03 1.24
CA ASP A 155 -41.60 9.59 1.30
C ASP A 155 -41.95 10.53 0.15
N GLY A 156 -40.96 10.99 -0.62
CA GLY A 156 -41.14 11.80 -1.80
C GLY A 156 -41.55 13.25 -1.53
N THR A 157 -41.37 13.73 -0.31
CA THR A 157 -41.67 15.10 0.06
C THR A 157 -40.55 16.06 -0.43
N ASP A 158 -40.90 17.34 -0.60
CA ASP A 158 -39.92 18.37 -0.93
C ASP A 158 -38.97 18.59 0.25
N GLY A 159 -37.68 18.62 -0.07
CA GLY A 159 -36.58 18.91 0.85
C GLY A 159 -36.14 20.37 0.81
N GLU A 160 -34.84 20.56 0.98
CA GLU A 160 -34.23 21.91 0.88
C GLU A 160 -34.21 22.39 -0.57
N SER A 161 -34.19 23.70 -0.76
CA SER A 161 -34.04 24.33 -2.07
C SER A 161 -32.71 25.05 -2.17
N PHE A 162 -32.08 24.99 -3.35
CA PHE A 162 -30.91 25.78 -3.72
C PHE A 162 -31.34 26.91 -4.67
N ASN A 163 -30.96 28.15 -4.37
CA ASN A 163 -31.26 29.30 -5.21
C ASN A 163 -30.03 29.69 -6.03
N PHE A 164 -30.14 29.64 -7.34
CA PHE A 164 -29.08 30.03 -8.27
C PHE A 164 -29.02 31.54 -8.46
N THR A 165 -30.19 32.15 -8.68
CA THR A 165 -30.32 33.60 -8.89
C THR A 165 -31.53 34.16 -8.14
N ASN A 166 -31.62 35.50 -8.00
CA ASN A 166 -32.79 36.19 -7.43
C ASN A 166 -33.83 36.54 -8.50
N THR A 167 -33.71 36.00 -9.73
CA THR A 167 -34.62 36.24 -10.83
C THR A 167 -35.96 35.57 -10.54
N LYS A 168 -37.04 36.30 -10.82
CA LYS A 168 -38.40 35.71 -10.68
C LYS A 168 -38.63 34.65 -11.74
N PRO A 169 -38.96 33.40 -11.36
CA PRO A 169 -39.18 32.35 -12.32
C PRO A 169 -40.36 32.64 -13.26
N THR A 170 -40.21 32.33 -14.54
CA THR A 170 -41.25 32.38 -15.53
C THR A 170 -41.76 30.98 -15.93
N GLY A 171 -41.03 29.94 -15.56
CA GLY A 171 -41.36 28.53 -15.78
C GLY A 171 -40.85 27.62 -14.70
N GLU A 172 -41.44 26.47 -14.62
CA GLU A 172 -40.99 25.36 -13.74
C GLU A 172 -41.18 24.01 -14.44
N ILE A 173 -40.33 23.07 -14.10
CA ILE A 173 -40.46 21.67 -14.56
C ILE A 173 -40.39 20.75 -13.34
N SER A 174 -41.17 19.67 -13.40
CA SER A 174 -41.03 18.55 -12.49
C SER A 174 -39.90 17.67 -12.95
N CYS A 175 -38.84 17.59 -12.16
CA CYS A 175 -37.68 16.75 -12.46
C CYS A 175 -38.00 15.25 -12.46
N ILE A 176 -39.14 14.85 -11.93
CA ILE A 176 -39.59 13.45 -11.85
C ILE A 176 -40.25 13.00 -13.18
N SER A 177 -40.96 13.89 -13.83
CA SER A 177 -41.81 13.60 -15.00
C SER A 177 -41.18 13.96 -16.32
N LYS A 178 -40.07 14.72 -16.33
CA LYS A 178 -39.36 15.18 -17.48
C LYS A 178 -37.87 14.95 -17.31
N TYR A 179 -37.18 14.87 -18.47
CA TYR A 179 -35.73 14.78 -18.44
C TYR A 179 -35.14 16.00 -17.72
N PHE A 180 -34.38 15.73 -16.67
CA PHE A 180 -33.62 16.71 -15.91
C PHE A 180 -32.35 16.06 -15.39
N GLU A 181 -31.22 16.69 -15.63
CA GLU A 181 -29.92 16.22 -15.18
C GLU A 181 -29.07 17.40 -14.74
N MET A 182 -28.37 17.24 -13.65
CA MET A 182 -27.38 18.20 -13.19
C MET A 182 -26.02 17.51 -13.15
N ASP A 183 -25.08 18.04 -13.92
CA ASP A 183 -23.71 17.56 -13.96
C ASP A 183 -22.77 18.57 -13.30
N LEU A 184 -22.13 18.14 -12.22
CA LEU A 184 -21.14 18.90 -11.51
C LEU A 184 -19.78 18.22 -11.70
N TYR A 185 -19.15 18.46 -12.83
CA TYR A 185 -18.01 17.69 -13.34
C TYR A 185 -16.83 17.50 -12.37
N LYS A 186 -16.66 18.37 -11.36
CA LYS A 186 -15.64 18.22 -10.30
C LYS A 186 -16.20 17.70 -8.97
N ALA A 187 -17.51 17.71 -8.78
CA ALA A 187 -18.13 17.54 -7.48
C ALA A 187 -17.94 16.14 -6.87
N HIS A 188 -18.01 15.13 -7.70
CA HIS A 188 -17.89 13.73 -7.31
C HIS A 188 -16.46 13.19 -7.43
N SER A 189 -15.52 14.05 -7.81
CA SER A 189 -14.12 13.69 -7.97
C SER A 189 -13.40 13.61 -6.62
N THR A 190 -12.45 12.70 -6.50
CA THR A 190 -11.53 12.66 -5.35
C THR A 190 -10.63 13.90 -5.32
N ASP A 191 -10.05 14.25 -4.18
CA ASP A 191 -9.20 15.44 -4.04
C ASP A 191 -8.01 15.44 -5.01
N PHE A 192 -7.52 14.29 -5.41
CA PHE A 192 -6.43 14.23 -6.38
C PHE A 192 -6.92 14.37 -7.81
N GLN A 193 -8.12 13.86 -8.16
CA GLN A 193 -8.76 14.09 -9.46
C GLN A 193 -9.08 15.57 -9.64
N LYS A 194 -9.55 16.25 -8.61
CA LYS A 194 -9.73 17.73 -8.63
C LYS A 194 -8.43 18.45 -9.00
N LYS A 195 -7.29 18.01 -8.45
CA LYS A 195 -5.98 18.57 -8.82
C LYS A 195 -5.56 18.26 -10.26
N ASP A 196 -6.04 17.18 -10.84
CA ASP A 196 -5.81 16.86 -12.25
C ASP A 196 -6.70 17.73 -13.13
N TYR A 197 -7.96 17.99 -12.76
CA TYR A 197 -8.80 19.01 -13.41
C TYR A 197 -8.18 20.41 -13.33
N ASP A 198 -7.72 20.85 -12.17
CA ASP A 198 -7.07 22.14 -11.99
C ASP A 198 -5.80 22.28 -12.85
N PHE A 199 -5.08 21.19 -13.04
CA PHE A 199 -3.93 21.16 -13.92
C PHE A 199 -4.34 21.36 -15.38
N ILE A 200 -5.40 20.71 -15.85
CA ILE A 200 -5.95 20.88 -17.19
C ILE A 200 -6.41 22.33 -17.38
N ASP A 201 -7.20 22.87 -16.45
CA ASP A 201 -7.71 24.24 -16.49
C ASP A 201 -6.57 25.27 -16.58
N LYS A 202 -5.55 25.11 -15.77
CA LYS A 202 -4.42 26.06 -15.77
C LYS A 202 -3.60 26.03 -17.05
N LYS A 203 -3.44 24.84 -17.63
CA LYS A 203 -2.52 24.63 -18.75
C LYS A 203 -3.18 24.88 -20.10
N PHE A 204 -4.45 24.50 -20.26
CA PHE A 204 -5.10 24.46 -21.56
C PHE A 204 -6.26 25.45 -21.70
N LYS A 205 -6.51 26.29 -20.70
CA LYS A 205 -7.61 27.30 -20.71
C LYS A 205 -7.62 28.20 -21.95
N ASP A 206 -6.44 28.54 -22.47
CA ASP A 206 -6.27 29.43 -23.61
C ASP A 206 -5.85 28.68 -24.89
N GLY A 207 -6.09 27.35 -24.92
CA GLY A 207 -5.71 26.50 -26.05
C GLY A 207 -6.50 26.92 -27.31
N LYS A 208 -5.79 27.36 -28.36
CA LYS A 208 -6.31 27.45 -29.70
C LYS A 208 -6.03 26.15 -30.41
N VAL A 209 -6.92 25.75 -31.33
CA VAL A 209 -6.61 24.62 -32.23
C VAL A 209 -5.38 25.01 -33.03
N PRO A 210 -4.26 24.29 -32.97
CA PRO A 210 -3.11 24.58 -33.78
C PRO A 210 -3.49 24.51 -35.27
N LYS A 211 -3.19 25.56 -36.04
CA LYS A 211 -3.48 25.58 -37.50
C LYS A 211 -2.90 24.39 -38.26
N ALA A 212 -1.88 23.75 -37.74
CA ALA A 212 -1.28 22.55 -38.31
C ALA A 212 -2.15 21.28 -38.13
N GLU A 213 -3.08 21.28 -37.17
CA GLU A 213 -4.02 20.18 -36.88
C GLU A 213 -5.30 20.30 -37.73
N CYS A 214 -5.58 21.50 -38.24
CA CYS A 214 -6.69 21.78 -39.16
C CYS A 214 -6.25 21.54 -40.62
N LYS A 215 -5.78 20.34 -40.96
CA LYS A 215 -5.50 20.00 -42.37
C LYS A 215 -6.80 19.70 -43.11
N GLU A 216 -7.19 20.62 -43.98
CA GLU A 216 -8.21 20.34 -44.98
C GLU A 216 -7.83 19.10 -45.81
N ASN A 217 -8.48 17.99 -45.57
CA ASN A 217 -8.46 16.88 -46.51
C ASN A 217 -9.54 17.13 -47.59
N LYS A 218 -9.15 17.81 -48.69
CA LYS A 218 -10.02 18.21 -49.78
C LYS A 218 -10.61 17.09 -50.61
N SER A 219 -10.47 15.82 -50.23
CA SER A 219 -10.77 14.70 -51.12
C SER A 219 -12.09 13.96 -50.86
N ASP A 220 -12.87 14.34 -49.82
CA ASP A 220 -14.15 13.67 -49.60
C ASP A 220 -15.23 14.62 -49.07
N PRO A 221 -16.29 14.95 -49.85
CA PRO A 221 -17.41 15.77 -49.40
C PRO A 221 -18.27 15.13 -48.31
N TRP A 222 -18.06 13.84 -48.03
CA TRP A 222 -18.69 13.04 -46.96
C TRP A 222 -17.63 12.38 -46.05
N GLY A 223 -16.50 12.92 -46.03
CA GLY A 223 -15.26 12.82 -45.30
C GLY A 223 -15.09 11.76 -44.24
N SER A 224 -14.65 10.60 -44.66
CA SER A 224 -14.15 9.57 -43.77
C SER A 224 -12.65 9.61 -43.49
N ALA A 225 -11.97 10.70 -43.76
CA ALA A 225 -10.52 10.83 -43.50
C ALA A 225 -10.17 12.17 -42.85
N ILE A 226 -10.66 12.36 -41.65
CA ILE A 226 -10.16 13.42 -40.78
C ILE A 226 -8.91 12.86 -40.09
N ASP A 227 -7.77 13.55 -40.24
CA ASP A 227 -6.55 13.26 -39.54
C ASP A 227 -6.80 13.49 -38.04
N TYR A 228 -7.15 12.40 -37.34
CA TYR A 228 -7.23 12.39 -35.91
C TYR A 228 -5.82 12.51 -35.34
N THR A 229 -5.57 13.55 -34.54
CA THR A 229 -4.28 13.67 -33.88
C THR A 229 -4.44 13.27 -32.42
N ASP A 230 -3.79 12.16 -32.03
CA ASP A 230 -3.66 11.74 -30.66
C ASP A 230 -2.25 12.04 -30.21
N GLU A 231 -2.11 12.90 -29.22
CA GLU A 231 -0.84 13.22 -28.59
C GLU A 231 -0.83 12.70 -27.15
N VAL A 232 0.21 11.98 -26.83
CA VAL A 232 0.40 11.44 -25.48
C VAL A 232 1.70 11.94 -24.90
N PHE A 233 1.64 12.51 -23.70
CA PHE A 233 2.83 13.02 -23.04
C PHE A 233 2.73 12.88 -21.52
N ILE A 234 3.89 12.96 -20.85
CA ILE A 234 3.96 12.91 -19.39
C ILE A 234 4.49 14.25 -18.88
N GLU A 235 3.73 14.87 -18.00
CA GLU A 235 4.12 16.12 -17.38
C GLU A 235 3.74 16.18 -15.90
N ASN A 236 4.68 16.60 -15.06
CA ASN A 236 4.49 16.69 -13.61
C ASN A 236 3.94 15.40 -12.96
N GLY A 237 4.37 14.23 -13.47
CA GLY A 237 3.91 12.92 -13.01
C GLY A 237 2.51 12.52 -13.48
N ARG A 238 1.89 13.33 -14.35
CA ARG A 238 0.60 13.05 -15.00
C ARG A 238 0.81 12.48 -16.38
N TYR A 239 0.02 11.47 -16.71
CA TYR A 239 -0.14 10.96 -18.05
C TYR A 239 -1.28 11.73 -18.69
N ILE A 240 -1.04 12.35 -19.83
CA ILE A 240 -1.96 13.24 -20.51
C ILE A 240 -2.18 12.69 -21.90
N VAL A 241 -3.46 12.54 -22.25
CA VAL A 241 -3.92 12.18 -23.59
C VAL A 241 -4.66 13.38 -24.13
N LYS A 242 -4.15 13.95 -25.22
CA LYS A 242 -4.81 15.01 -26.01
C LYS A 242 -5.32 14.38 -27.27
N GLN A 243 -6.58 14.60 -27.58
CA GLN A 243 -7.18 14.12 -28.81
C GLN A 243 -7.90 15.26 -29.51
N VAL A 244 -7.81 15.31 -30.84
CA VAL A 244 -8.51 16.27 -31.65
C VAL A 244 -9.43 15.51 -32.60
N ARG A 245 -10.69 15.89 -32.61
CA ARG A 245 -11.73 15.30 -33.50
C ARG A 245 -12.49 16.41 -34.19
N VAL A 246 -13.07 16.07 -35.34
CA VAL A 246 -14.03 16.95 -36.03
C VAL A 246 -15.38 16.26 -35.95
N VAL A 247 -16.36 16.98 -35.46
CA VAL A 247 -17.73 16.47 -35.26
C VAL A 247 -18.67 17.27 -36.18
N GLY A 248 -19.38 16.56 -37.03
CA GLY A 248 -20.46 17.13 -37.84
C GLY A 248 -21.80 17.01 -37.15
N THR A 249 -22.68 17.98 -37.37
CA THR A 249 -24.05 17.98 -36.86
C THR A 249 -25.05 17.97 -38.04
N GLU A 250 -26.31 17.61 -37.76
CA GLU A 250 -27.37 17.54 -38.80
C GLU A 250 -27.71 18.89 -39.40
N ASP A 251 -27.35 19.99 -38.75
CA ASP A 251 -27.46 21.35 -39.25
C ASP A 251 -26.31 21.77 -40.19
N GLU A 252 -25.54 20.80 -40.71
CA GLU A 252 -24.41 20.97 -41.64
C GLU A 252 -23.21 21.76 -41.06
N ASN A 253 -23.15 21.96 -39.74
CA ASN A 253 -22.01 22.59 -39.10
C ASN A 253 -20.95 21.53 -38.69
N ALA A 254 -19.69 21.94 -38.76
CA ALA A 254 -18.57 21.13 -38.30
C ALA A 254 -17.84 21.84 -37.16
N TYR A 255 -17.51 21.08 -36.14
CA TYR A 255 -16.86 21.58 -34.91
C TYR A 255 -15.55 20.85 -34.64
N TYR A 256 -14.52 21.57 -34.23
CA TYR A 256 -13.31 20.97 -33.70
C TYR A 256 -13.48 20.71 -32.21
N VAL A 257 -13.29 19.47 -31.80
CA VAL A 257 -13.37 19.04 -30.38
C VAL A 257 -12.00 18.60 -29.94
N ILE A 258 -11.45 19.29 -28.95
CA ILE A 258 -10.19 18.91 -28.31
C ILE A 258 -10.53 18.34 -26.94
N THR A 259 -10.09 17.12 -26.67
CA THR A 259 -10.18 16.52 -25.33
C THR A 259 -8.81 16.44 -24.67
N TYR A 260 -8.77 16.70 -23.40
CA TYR A 260 -7.61 16.50 -22.53
C TYR A 260 -8.00 15.60 -21.38
N THR A 261 -7.47 14.39 -21.36
CA THR A 261 -7.58 13.48 -20.23
C THR A 261 -6.25 13.47 -19.48
N ALA A 262 -6.26 13.78 -18.20
CA ALA A 262 -5.04 13.82 -17.39
C ALA A 262 -5.21 13.03 -16.10
N ALA A 263 -4.23 12.17 -15.80
CA ALA A 263 -4.25 11.39 -14.57
C ALA A 263 -2.86 11.27 -13.93
N ASN A 264 -2.79 11.45 -12.62
CA ASN A 264 -1.56 11.23 -11.85
C ASN A 264 -1.23 9.74 -11.79
N LEU A 265 -0.18 9.30 -12.50
CA LEU A 265 0.19 7.89 -12.61
C LEU A 265 0.47 7.23 -11.25
N PHE A 266 1.23 7.90 -10.40
CA PHE A 266 1.62 7.33 -9.10
C PHE A 266 0.40 7.07 -8.22
N LYS A 267 -0.50 8.04 -8.13
CA LYS A 267 -1.73 7.93 -7.35
C LYS A 267 -2.66 6.85 -7.88
N ASN A 268 -2.92 6.85 -9.17
CA ASN A 268 -3.79 5.86 -9.80
C ASN A 268 -3.26 4.42 -9.66
N VAL A 269 -1.93 4.22 -9.74
CA VAL A 269 -1.33 2.90 -9.49
C VAL A 269 -1.52 2.46 -8.04
N ILE A 270 -1.30 3.35 -7.07
CA ILE A 270 -1.42 2.99 -5.64
C ILE A 270 -2.87 2.73 -5.25
N GLU A 271 -3.81 3.48 -5.78
CA GLU A 271 -5.24 3.34 -5.48
C GLU A 271 -5.90 2.18 -6.24
N ASP A 272 -5.23 1.64 -7.28
CA ASP A 272 -5.73 0.44 -7.95
C ASP A 272 -5.78 -0.74 -6.97
N PHE A 273 -6.98 -1.29 -6.78
CA PHE A 273 -7.21 -2.45 -5.90
C PHE A 273 -6.33 -3.65 -6.27
N ARG A 274 -6.04 -3.85 -7.55
CA ARG A 274 -5.16 -4.93 -8.03
C ARG A 274 -3.74 -4.72 -7.53
N PHE A 275 -3.20 -3.50 -7.59
CA PHE A 275 -1.88 -3.17 -7.06
C PHE A 275 -1.80 -3.45 -5.56
N THR A 276 -2.76 -2.96 -4.78
CA THR A 276 -2.83 -3.19 -3.32
C THR A 276 -2.91 -4.67 -2.99
N ARG A 277 -3.72 -5.45 -3.69
CA ARG A 277 -3.85 -6.90 -3.51
C ARG A 277 -2.54 -7.64 -3.79
N TRP A 278 -1.87 -7.33 -4.92
CA TRP A 278 -0.61 -7.98 -5.29
C TRP A 278 0.54 -7.59 -4.37
N THR A 279 0.65 -6.32 -3.95
CA THR A 279 1.68 -5.87 -3.02
C THR A 279 1.52 -6.50 -1.64
N THR A 280 0.29 -6.63 -1.15
CA THR A 280 -0.01 -7.31 0.12
C THR A 280 0.37 -8.79 0.04
N GLY A 281 -0.03 -9.50 -1.01
CA GLY A 281 0.32 -10.91 -1.21
C GLY A 281 1.83 -11.12 -1.30
N LEU A 282 2.53 -10.30 -2.08
CA LEU A 282 3.99 -10.34 -2.21
C LEU A 282 4.68 -10.07 -0.87
N SER A 283 4.23 -9.08 -0.13
CA SER A 283 4.78 -8.74 1.20
C SER A 283 4.61 -9.89 2.20
N CYS A 284 3.47 -10.59 2.20
CA CYS A 284 3.25 -11.78 3.02
C CYS A 284 4.24 -12.90 2.68
N VAL A 285 4.46 -13.18 1.40
CA VAL A 285 5.41 -14.22 0.97
C VAL A 285 6.84 -13.88 1.43
N PHE A 286 7.26 -12.63 1.24
CA PHE A 286 8.61 -12.21 1.64
C PHE A 286 8.80 -12.16 3.16
N THR A 287 7.77 -11.78 3.94
CA THR A 287 7.85 -11.83 5.41
C THR A 287 8.00 -13.26 5.93
N VAL A 288 7.28 -14.22 5.36
CA VAL A 288 7.42 -15.65 5.70
C VAL A 288 8.81 -16.15 5.32
N ALA A 289 9.30 -15.84 4.12
CA ALA A 289 10.65 -16.22 3.68
C ALA A 289 11.75 -15.62 4.59
N LEU A 290 11.60 -14.39 5.01
CA LEU A 290 12.52 -13.73 5.94
C LEU A 290 12.49 -14.41 7.32
N ALA A 291 11.31 -14.73 7.85
CA ALA A 291 11.15 -15.42 9.12
C ALA A 291 11.82 -16.82 9.09
N ILE A 292 11.61 -17.58 8.01
CA ILE A 292 12.28 -18.90 7.82
C ILE A 292 13.79 -18.70 7.75
N SER A 293 14.29 -17.75 6.97
CA SER A 293 15.72 -17.45 6.86
C SER A 293 16.35 -17.13 8.22
N LEU A 294 15.68 -16.30 9.02
CA LEU A 294 16.14 -15.96 10.38
C LEU A 294 16.13 -17.17 11.31
N ALA A 295 15.11 -18.02 11.28
CA ALA A 295 15.00 -19.23 12.10
C ALA A 295 16.11 -20.25 11.75
N VAL A 296 16.35 -20.49 10.47
CA VAL A 296 17.45 -21.36 10.00
C VAL A 296 18.80 -20.82 10.46
N SER A 297 19.00 -19.52 10.31
CA SER A 297 20.23 -18.84 10.70
C SER A 297 20.49 -18.92 12.20
N TYR A 298 19.46 -18.69 13.01
CA TYR A 298 19.54 -18.86 14.46
C TYR A 298 19.93 -20.30 14.83
N SER A 299 19.33 -21.30 14.17
CA SER A 299 19.62 -22.71 14.38
C SER A 299 21.08 -23.06 14.05
N ILE A 300 21.63 -22.51 12.95
CA ILE A 300 23.03 -22.72 12.56
C ILE A 300 23.98 -22.09 13.59
N VAL A 301 23.73 -20.85 14.00
CA VAL A 301 24.54 -20.15 15.00
C VAL A 301 24.53 -20.92 16.34
N LYS A 302 23.38 -21.38 16.78
CA LYS A 302 23.23 -22.17 18.01
C LYS A 302 24.01 -23.49 17.93
N LYS A 303 23.94 -24.20 16.78
CA LYS A 303 24.73 -25.43 16.57
C LYS A 303 26.24 -25.17 16.62
N GLU A 304 26.71 -24.07 16.02
CA GLU A 304 28.13 -23.71 16.09
C GLU A 304 28.57 -23.37 17.51
N GLN A 305 27.77 -22.60 18.25
CA GLN A 305 28.07 -22.30 19.66
C GLN A 305 28.18 -23.58 20.51
N MET A 306 27.27 -24.54 20.32
CA MET A 306 27.34 -25.83 21.01
C MET A 306 28.61 -26.63 20.62
N LYS A 307 29.00 -26.63 19.35
CA LYS A 307 30.25 -27.27 18.90
C LYS A 307 31.47 -26.61 19.57
N TYR A 308 31.52 -25.29 19.60
CA TYR A 308 32.61 -24.55 20.23
C TYR A 308 32.69 -24.81 21.74
N ALA A 309 31.54 -24.83 22.41
CA ALA A 309 31.47 -25.16 23.83
C ALA A 309 31.98 -26.59 24.12
N ARG A 310 31.61 -27.57 23.31
CA ARG A 310 32.12 -28.94 23.43
C ARG A 310 33.63 -29.02 23.19
N TYR A 311 34.15 -28.33 22.19
CA TYR A 311 35.56 -28.33 21.88
C TYR A 311 36.39 -27.68 23.00
N SER A 312 35.94 -26.53 23.49
CA SER A 312 36.58 -25.85 24.65
C SER A 312 36.57 -26.69 25.90
N PHE A 313 35.43 -27.36 26.17
CA PHE A 313 35.30 -28.25 27.30
C PHE A 313 36.23 -29.46 27.18
N SER A 314 36.28 -30.10 26.01
CA SER A 314 37.18 -31.27 25.78
C SER A 314 38.65 -30.89 25.96
N ASN A 315 39.08 -29.74 25.47
CA ASN A 315 40.45 -29.24 25.63
C ASN A 315 40.78 -28.94 27.11
N ALA A 316 39.87 -28.27 27.80
CA ALA A 316 40.04 -27.99 29.24
C ALA A 316 40.14 -29.28 30.06
N ALA A 317 39.25 -30.25 29.78
CA ALA A 317 39.27 -31.57 30.45
C ALA A 317 40.56 -32.31 30.18
N ALA A 318 41.06 -32.30 28.95
CA ALA A 318 42.34 -32.95 28.60
C ALA A 318 43.52 -32.29 29.34
N HIS A 319 43.51 -30.97 29.48
CA HIS A 319 44.56 -30.23 30.19
C HIS A 319 44.54 -30.54 31.71
N GLU A 320 43.35 -30.55 32.33
CA GLU A 320 43.14 -30.87 33.72
C GLU A 320 43.48 -32.35 34.09
N LEU A 321 43.35 -33.27 33.12
CA LEU A 321 43.75 -34.67 33.29
C LEU A 321 45.25 -34.90 33.10
N LYS A 322 45.91 -34.10 32.24
CA LYS A 322 47.36 -34.23 31.97
C LYS A 322 48.24 -33.96 33.20
N THR A 323 47.88 -32.99 34.01
CA THR A 323 48.67 -32.58 35.18
C THR A 323 48.74 -33.68 36.27
N PRO A 324 47.61 -34.25 36.78
CA PRO A 324 47.67 -35.33 37.76
C PRO A 324 48.32 -36.60 37.20
N LEU A 325 48.11 -36.87 35.87
CA LEU A 325 48.75 -38.01 35.21
C LEU A 325 50.29 -37.89 35.23
N ALA A 326 50.80 -36.69 34.91
CA ALA A 326 52.26 -36.43 34.95
C ALA A 326 52.84 -36.58 36.35
N ILE A 327 52.09 -36.14 37.40
CA ILE A 327 52.50 -36.34 38.80
C ILE A 327 52.57 -37.81 39.13
N ILE A 328 51.54 -38.59 38.77
CA ILE A 328 51.50 -40.05 39.00
C ILE A 328 52.69 -40.71 38.31
N GLN A 329 52.93 -40.42 37.00
CA GLN A 329 54.05 -40.99 36.23
C GLN A 329 55.40 -40.67 36.89
N ASN A 330 55.65 -39.42 37.22
CA ASN A 330 56.91 -38.98 37.85
C ASN A 330 57.11 -39.71 39.22
N ARG A 331 56.06 -39.80 40.04
CA ARG A 331 56.15 -40.52 41.35
C ARG A 331 56.35 -42.00 41.16
N CYS A 332 55.74 -42.65 40.18
CA CYS A 332 55.98 -44.02 39.81
C CYS A 332 57.41 -44.27 39.36
N GLU A 333 57.97 -43.39 38.53
CA GLU A 333 59.39 -43.47 38.09
C GLU A 333 60.35 -43.39 39.28
N LEU A 334 60.12 -42.46 40.23
CA LEU A 334 60.95 -42.32 41.43
C LEU A 334 60.93 -43.56 42.34
N VAL A 335 59.76 -44.23 42.46
CA VAL A 335 59.57 -45.48 43.15
C VAL A 335 60.28 -46.62 42.43
N MET A 336 60.18 -46.76 41.14
CA MET A 336 60.76 -47.77 40.30
C MET A 336 62.30 -47.68 40.24
N GLU A 337 62.85 -46.49 40.19
CA GLU A 337 64.29 -46.22 40.15
C GLU A 337 64.96 -46.24 41.53
N LYS A 338 64.19 -46.42 42.59
CA LYS A 338 64.66 -46.50 43.96
C LYS A 338 65.50 -45.25 44.40
N VAL A 339 65.09 -44.04 43.83
CA VAL A 339 65.87 -42.82 44.07
C VAL A 339 65.93 -42.38 45.50
N ASN A 340 64.91 -42.74 46.34
CA ASN A 340 64.90 -42.45 47.75
C ASN A 340 63.93 -43.40 48.48
N GLU A 341 64.47 -44.56 49.02
CA GLU A 341 63.65 -45.64 49.56
C GLU A 341 62.94 -45.17 50.85
N ASP A 342 63.43 -44.21 51.58
CA ASP A 342 62.80 -43.70 52.86
C ASP A 342 61.53 -42.86 52.51
N LYS A 343 61.33 -42.42 51.27
CA LYS A 343 60.15 -41.67 50.85
C LYS A 343 59.13 -42.43 49.97
N ASN A 344 59.33 -43.75 49.84
CA ASN A 344 58.45 -44.56 49.03
C ASN A 344 56.99 -44.48 49.50
N ASP A 345 56.72 -44.49 50.79
CA ASP A 345 55.36 -44.36 51.32
C ASP A 345 54.71 -43.00 50.97
N GLU A 346 55.49 -41.91 50.94
CA GLU A 346 55.07 -40.58 50.57
C GLU A 346 54.72 -40.53 49.08
N TYR A 347 55.51 -41.14 48.20
CA TYR A 347 55.28 -41.22 46.76
C TYR A 347 54.05 -42.06 46.47
N VAL A 348 53.87 -43.22 47.06
CA VAL A 348 52.68 -44.08 46.90
C VAL A 348 51.41 -43.35 47.35
N LYS A 349 51.49 -42.66 48.54
CA LYS A 349 50.36 -41.82 48.99
C LYS A 349 50.00 -40.71 48.01
N SER A 350 51.01 -40.02 47.45
CA SER A 350 50.77 -38.99 46.40
C SER A 350 50.09 -39.55 45.12
N ILE A 351 50.53 -40.75 44.69
CA ILE A 351 49.91 -41.46 43.54
C ILE A 351 48.45 -41.77 43.85
N TYR A 352 48.15 -42.25 45.03
CA TYR A 352 46.81 -42.58 45.50
C TYR A 352 45.89 -41.32 45.49
N GLU A 353 46.38 -40.24 46.12
CA GLU A 353 45.64 -38.98 46.20
C GLU A 353 45.32 -38.40 44.84
N GLU A 354 46.28 -38.36 43.88
CA GLU A 354 46.05 -37.90 42.52
C GLU A 354 45.14 -38.84 41.73
N SER A 355 45.17 -40.15 41.96
CA SER A 355 44.24 -41.12 41.38
C SER A 355 42.78 -40.87 41.83
N ILE A 356 42.55 -40.56 43.12
CA ILE A 356 41.24 -40.17 43.67
C ILE A 356 40.77 -38.86 42.99
N ARG A 357 41.69 -37.90 42.86
CA ARG A 357 41.38 -36.61 42.22
C ARG A 357 40.97 -36.79 40.77
N MET A 358 41.70 -37.62 39.99
CA MET A 358 41.34 -37.97 38.61
C MET A 358 39.98 -38.65 38.52
N ASN A 359 39.68 -39.61 39.39
CA ASN A 359 38.39 -40.31 39.42
C ASN A 359 37.22 -39.32 39.66
N LYS A 360 37.40 -38.37 40.60
CA LYS A 360 36.41 -37.32 40.84
C LYS A 360 36.23 -36.42 39.64
N LEU A 361 37.31 -36.04 38.93
CA LEU A 361 37.28 -35.21 37.72
C LEU A 361 36.52 -35.94 36.58
N VAL A 362 36.84 -37.22 36.33
CA VAL A 362 36.16 -38.04 35.34
C VAL A 362 34.69 -38.18 35.65
N LYS A 363 34.31 -38.43 36.92
CA LYS A 363 32.91 -38.49 37.34
C LYS A 363 32.16 -37.19 37.11
N ASN A 364 32.75 -36.03 37.39
CA ASN A 364 32.17 -34.71 37.10
C ASN A 364 32.03 -34.47 35.62
N LEU A 365 33.00 -34.89 34.79
CA LEU A 365 32.94 -34.81 33.32
C LEU A 365 31.80 -35.65 32.73
N LEU A 366 31.63 -36.87 33.21
CA LEU A 366 30.52 -37.75 32.79
C LEU A 366 29.16 -37.18 33.21
N GLN A 367 29.05 -36.64 34.41
CA GLN A 367 27.84 -36.00 34.91
C GLN A 367 27.50 -34.74 34.06
N TYR A 368 28.47 -33.89 33.71
CA TYR A 368 28.29 -32.75 32.83
C TYR A 368 27.84 -33.18 31.46
N ASN A 369 28.46 -34.19 30.87
CA ASN A 369 28.05 -34.73 29.54
C ASN A 369 26.63 -35.30 29.59
N SER A 370 26.20 -35.97 30.62
CA SER A 370 24.84 -36.49 30.73
C SER A 370 23.81 -35.36 30.85
N LEU A 371 24.11 -34.29 31.54
CA LEU A 371 23.23 -33.11 31.63
C LEU A 371 23.14 -32.32 30.32
N THR A 372 24.22 -32.28 29.53
CA THR A 372 24.23 -31.59 28.25
C THR A 372 23.66 -32.40 27.09
N MET A 373 23.62 -33.73 27.23
CA MET A 373 23.06 -34.64 26.19
C MET A 373 21.58 -34.96 26.40
N ASN A 374 21.04 -34.92 27.59
CA ASN A 374 19.61 -35.12 27.86
C ASN A 374 18.85 -33.81 27.63
N THR A 375 18.34 -33.65 26.42
CA THR A 375 17.39 -32.58 26.09
C THR A 375 15.98 -32.82 26.63
N ASP A 376 15.65 -34.07 27.01
CA ASP A 376 14.39 -34.44 27.65
C ASP A 376 14.55 -34.46 29.17
N ILE A 377 14.48 -33.28 29.76
CA ILE A 377 14.31 -33.16 31.21
C ILE A 377 12.82 -33.41 31.49
N ASP A 378 12.53 -34.54 32.14
CA ASP A 378 11.19 -34.86 32.65
C ASP A 378 10.86 -33.86 33.79
N LYS A 379 10.21 -32.78 33.40
CA LYS A 379 9.85 -31.69 34.33
C LYS A 379 8.71 -32.19 35.22
N LYS A 380 9.00 -32.41 36.48
CA LYS A 380 8.01 -32.75 37.50
C LYS A 380 7.94 -31.63 38.53
N ALA A 381 6.73 -31.28 38.91
CA ALA A 381 6.54 -30.35 40.01
C ALA A 381 7.27 -30.88 41.27
N CYS A 382 8.16 -30.09 41.83
CA CYS A 382 8.90 -30.45 43.01
C CYS A 382 8.78 -29.38 44.10
N ASP A 383 8.76 -29.84 45.34
CA ASP A 383 8.78 -28.99 46.53
C ASP A 383 10.24 -28.59 46.84
N LEU A 384 10.60 -27.35 46.44
CA LEU A 384 11.95 -26.83 46.62
C LEU A 384 12.34 -26.71 48.10
N ASP A 385 11.39 -26.36 48.99
CA ASP A 385 11.65 -26.25 50.44
C ASP A 385 12.05 -27.60 51.05
N ARG A 386 11.38 -28.67 50.61
CA ARG A 386 11.72 -30.02 51.02
C ARG A 386 13.12 -30.45 50.57
N ILE A 387 13.50 -30.09 49.35
CA ILE A 387 14.84 -30.42 48.82
C ILE A 387 15.91 -29.65 49.58
N VAL A 388 15.72 -28.34 49.81
CA VAL A 388 16.66 -27.48 50.54
C VAL A 388 16.84 -27.97 51.98
N LYS A 389 15.75 -28.29 52.69
CA LYS A 389 15.82 -28.83 54.04
C LYS A 389 16.63 -30.13 54.10
N LYS A 390 16.37 -31.05 53.14
CA LYS A 390 17.10 -32.32 53.07
C LYS A 390 18.61 -32.12 52.84
N GLU A 391 19.00 -31.18 51.99
CA GLU A 391 20.42 -30.87 51.75
C GLU A 391 21.06 -30.17 52.98
N ILE A 392 20.36 -29.26 53.64
CA ILE A 392 20.85 -28.62 54.87
C ILE A 392 21.12 -29.68 55.97
N GLU A 393 20.19 -30.61 56.19
CA GLU A 393 20.39 -31.68 57.17
C GLU A 393 21.60 -32.56 56.89
N LYS A 394 21.86 -32.85 55.61
CA LYS A 394 23.03 -33.63 55.17
C LYS A 394 24.37 -32.93 55.49
N TYR A 395 24.41 -31.60 55.38
CA TYR A 395 25.62 -30.79 55.59
C TYR A 395 25.73 -30.28 57.04
N ARG A 396 24.69 -30.36 57.87
CA ARG A 396 24.68 -29.91 59.26
C ARG A 396 25.78 -30.53 60.11
N PRO A 397 26.09 -31.88 60.09
CA PRO A 397 27.17 -32.46 60.82
C PRO A 397 28.55 -31.92 60.43
N PHE A 398 28.74 -31.66 59.12
CA PHE A 398 29.99 -31.11 58.63
C PHE A 398 30.16 -29.64 59.04
N ALA A 399 29.12 -28.85 59.01
CA ALA A 399 29.12 -27.46 59.44
C ALA A 399 29.38 -27.36 60.96
N ALA A 400 28.75 -28.23 61.74
CA ALA A 400 28.97 -28.31 63.19
C ALA A 400 30.43 -28.67 63.53
N SER A 401 31.07 -29.54 62.74
CA SER A 401 32.51 -29.88 62.95
C SER A 401 33.45 -28.69 62.62
N LYS A 402 32.96 -27.64 62.01
CA LYS A 402 33.69 -26.42 61.70
C LYS A 402 33.19 -25.20 62.45
N ASP A 403 32.34 -25.43 63.50
CA ASP A 403 31.71 -24.38 64.29
C ASP A 403 30.90 -23.32 63.45
N VAL A 404 30.27 -23.80 62.41
CA VAL A 404 29.45 -22.98 61.48
C VAL A 404 27.98 -23.36 61.61
N GLY A 405 27.11 -22.38 61.88
CA GLY A 405 25.66 -22.56 61.89
C GLY A 405 25.08 -22.43 60.44
N ILE A 406 24.15 -23.33 60.11
CA ILE A 406 23.39 -23.23 58.85
C ILE A 406 21.94 -22.92 59.19
N GLU A 407 21.43 -21.78 58.77
CA GLU A 407 20.01 -21.36 58.87
C GLU A 407 19.33 -21.33 57.56
N ASN A 408 18.07 -21.79 57.52
CA ASN A 408 17.21 -21.64 56.31
C ASN A 408 16.34 -20.39 56.49
N LEU A 409 16.63 -19.36 55.72
CA LEU A 409 15.89 -18.10 55.76
C LEU A 409 14.70 -18.08 54.76
N ALA A 410 14.38 -19.19 54.09
CA ALA A 410 13.24 -19.26 53.17
C ALA A 410 11.92 -19.20 53.94
N VAL A 411 11.14 -18.17 53.75
CA VAL A 411 9.91 -17.88 54.51
C VAL A 411 8.65 -18.43 53.79
N GLU A 412 8.71 -18.72 52.47
CA GLU A 412 7.56 -19.17 51.70
C GLU A 412 7.81 -20.54 51.04
N LYS A 413 6.75 -21.37 51.00
CA LYS A 413 6.76 -22.62 50.20
C LYS A 413 6.82 -22.29 48.74
N CYS A 414 7.93 -22.59 48.06
CA CYS A 414 8.10 -22.43 46.64
C CYS A 414 8.03 -23.81 45.96
N SER A 415 7.02 -23.99 45.13
CA SER A 415 6.93 -25.13 44.19
C SER A 415 7.34 -24.69 42.81
N VAL A 416 8.26 -25.40 42.17
CA VAL A 416 8.77 -25.14 40.82
C VAL A 416 8.42 -26.29 39.90
#